data_115d910c8d3a07fc21653782c30b6ea4
#
_entry.id   115d910c8d3a07fc21653782c30b6ea4
#
_cell.length_a   1.000
_cell.length_b   1.000
_cell.length_c   1.000
_cell.angle_alpha   90.00
_cell.angle_beta   90.00
_cell.angle_gamma   90.00
#
_symmetry.space_group_name_H-M   'P 1'
#
loop_
_entity.id
_entity.type
_entity.pdbx_description
1 polymer ?
#
loop_
_entity_poly.entity_id
_entity_poly.type
_entity_poly.pdbx_seq_one_letter_code
_entity_poly.pdbx_strand_id
1 'polypeptide(L)'
;MKKSESSEKKEGKLTIDELAAFCKRKGFVFRSSEIYGGLSGFWDFGPLGIELFNNLKNEWWNYFVHRGDYMLGIDASIISHPKTWKASGHIANFNVNDYLVACKKCKKSGKIDKPNLGKIKCSNCGGEYDWEHAKMVEQMFKTRVGSDQTEVYLRGETAQGMFMDFKLVQETSRKKLPFGIAQIGRCFRNEIAPRDFLFRCREFHIAEFEFFINPS
;
A
#
# COMPACT_ATOMS: atom_id res chain seq x y z
N MET A 1 -16.22 -19.63 50.75
CA MET A 1 -15.75 -20.44 49.60
C MET A 1 -15.78 -19.55 48.38
N LYS A 2 -14.66 -18.98 48.00
CA LYS A 2 -14.52 -18.22 46.73
C LYS A 2 -14.10 -19.20 45.65
N LYS A 3 -14.92 -19.39 44.60
CA LYS A 3 -14.55 -20.15 43.40
C LYS A 3 -13.47 -19.37 42.64
N SER A 4 -12.31 -19.98 42.48
CA SER A 4 -11.28 -19.56 41.56
C SER A 4 -11.73 -19.87 40.12
N GLU A 5 -12.10 -18.86 39.36
CA GLU A 5 -12.21 -18.98 37.92
C GLU A 5 -10.81 -19.12 37.33
N SER A 6 -10.48 -20.31 36.91
CA SER A 6 -9.31 -20.60 36.09
C SER A 6 -9.54 -19.99 34.72
N SER A 7 -8.80 -18.95 34.38
CA SER A 7 -8.71 -18.41 33.02
C SER A 7 -8.06 -19.49 32.13
N GLU A 8 -8.84 -20.22 31.39
CA GLU A 8 -8.34 -21.02 30.29
C GLU A 8 -7.63 -20.08 29.29
N LYS A 9 -6.31 -20.15 29.25
CA LYS A 9 -5.51 -19.56 28.16
C LYS A 9 -5.95 -20.21 26.87
N LYS A 10 -6.66 -19.48 26.01
CA LYS A 10 -6.89 -19.87 24.63
C LYS A 10 -5.55 -20.05 23.94
N GLU A 11 -5.15 -21.29 23.73
CA GLU A 11 -3.94 -21.66 23.00
C GLU A 11 -3.95 -21.01 21.59
N GLY A 12 -2.88 -20.30 21.23
CA GLY A 12 -2.36 -20.27 19.88
C GLY A 12 -2.63 -19.06 19.01
N LYS A 13 -3.18 -17.94 19.47
CA LYS A 13 -3.28 -16.72 18.61
C LYS A 13 -2.51 -15.56 19.21
N LEU A 14 -1.37 -15.22 18.58
CA LEU A 14 -0.65 -13.99 18.87
C LEU A 14 -1.52 -12.79 18.46
N THR A 15 -1.56 -11.78 19.30
CA THR A 15 -2.08 -10.47 18.91
C THR A 15 -1.13 -9.80 17.92
N ILE A 16 -1.60 -8.80 17.18
CA ILE A 16 -0.77 -8.04 16.24
C ILE A 16 0.40 -7.36 16.95
N ASP A 17 0.18 -6.85 18.17
CA ASP A 17 1.23 -6.20 18.97
C ASP A 17 2.29 -7.20 19.44
N GLU A 18 1.88 -8.39 19.87
CA GLU A 18 2.82 -9.48 20.23
C GLU A 18 3.63 -9.94 19.02
N LEU A 19 3.01 -10.06 17.86
CA LEU A 19 3.68 -10.39 16.61
C LEU A 19 4.70 -9.31 16.21
N ALA A 20 4.33 -8.04 16.28
CA ALA A 20 5.22 -6.91 15.99
C ALA A 20 6.43 -6.89 16.94
N ALA A 21 6.20 -7.09 18.23
CA ALA A 21 7.26 -7.16 19.24
C ALA A 21 8.19 -8.38 19.00
N PHE A 22 7.63 -9.53 18.63
CA PHE A 22 8.41 -10.70 18.26
C PHE A 22 9.28 -10.44 17.03
N CYS A 23 8.71 -9.90 15.95
CA CYS A 23 9.41 -9.59 14.72
C CYS A 23 10.58 -8.64 14.95
N LYS A 24 10.38 -7.60 15.77
CA LYS A 24 11.44 -6.66 16.15
C LYS A 24 12.58 -7.36 16.89
N ARG A 25 12.26 -8.12 17.95
CA ARG A 25 13.28 -8.83 18.75
C ARG A 25 14.09 -9.84 17.98
N LYS A 26 13.48 -10.46 16.96
CA LYS A 26 14.13 -11.49 16.13
C LYS A 26 14.81 -10.92 14.88
N GLY A 27 14.72 -9.63 14.64
CA GLY A 27 15.35 -9.00 13.48
C GLY A 27 14.64 -9.26 12.15
N PHE A 28 13.32 -9.48 12.19
CA PHE A 28 12.51 -9.57 10.99
C PHE A 28 12.14 -8.19 10.45
N VAL A 29 11.63 -7.30 11.30
CA VAL A 29 11.13 -6.00 10.87
C VAL A 29 11.41 -4.95 11.92
N PHE A 30 11.85 -3.77 11.49
CA PHE A 30 12.10 -2.60 12.32
C PHE A 30 11.20 -1.45 11.85
N ARG A 31 10.93 -0.52 12.75
CA ARG A 31 10.31 0.75 12.39
C ARG A 31 11.31 1.57 11.58
N SER A 32 10.94 2.06 10.43
CA SER A 32 11.83 2.90 9.64
C SER A 32 12.19 4.18 10.39
N SER A 33 13.46 4.56 10.34
CA SER A 33 13.99 5.76 11.03
C SER A 33 13.77 5.77 12.54
N GLU A 34 13.83 4.63 13.20
CA GLU A 34 13.50 4.47 14.62
C GLU A 34 14.36 5.35 15.55
N ILE A 35 15.62 5.60 15.19
CA ILE A 35 16.52 6.50 15.95
C ILE A 35 16.01 7.95 16.04
N TYR A 36 15.10 8.35 15.15
CA TYR A 36 14.43 9.66 15.15
C TYR A 36 12.97 9.58 15.61
N GLY A 37 12.58 8.50 16.29
CA GLY A 37 11.21 8.27 16.75
C GLY A 37 10.33 7.46 15.81
N GLY A 38 10.87 7.05 14.66
CA GLY A 38 10.18 6.25 13.67
C GLY A 38 9.17 7.02 12.82
N LEU A 39 8.95 6.53 11.60
CA LEU A 39 7.96 7.08 10.67
C LEU A 39 6.78 6.12 10.56
N SER A 40 5.57 6.62 10.81
CA SER A 40 4.36 5.79 10.83
C SER A 40 4.03 5.23 9.45
N GLY A 41 3.81 3.92 9.38
CA GLY A 41 3.47 3.21 8.13
C GLY A 41 4.66 2.90 7.24
N PHE A 42 5.89 3.09 7.74
CA PHE A 42 7.12 2.71 7.06
C PHE A 42 7.91 1.71 7.91
N TRP A 43 8.42 0.68 7.26
CA TRP A 43 9.07 -0.45 7.91
C TRP A 43 10.30 -0.88 7.14
N ASP A 44 11.37 -1.23 7.85
CA ASP A 44 12.60 -1.77 7.31
C ASP A 44 12.62 -3.29 7.57
N PHE A 45 12.90 -4.09 6.55
CA PHE A 45 13.15 -5.51 6.74
C PHE A 45 14.53 -5.71 7.35
N GLY A 46 14.58 -6.35 8.51
CA GLY A 46 15.83 -6.74 9.16
C GLY A 46 16.46 -7.97 8.49
N PRO A 47 17.62 -8.45 8.99
CA PRO A 47 18.34 -9.54 8.37
C PRO A 47 17.52 -10.81 8.11
N LEU A 48 16.71 -11.25 9.08
CA LEU A 48 15.84 -12.42 8.88
C LEU A 48 14.61 -12.09 8.01
N GLY A 49 14.13 -10.85 8.08
CA GLY A 49 12.98 -10.41 7.29
C GLY A 49 13.28 -10.35 5.81
N ILE A 50 14.45 -9.84 5.43
CA ILE A 50 14.83 -9.76 4.01
C ILE A 50 15.05 -11.14 3.39
N GLU A 51 15.60 -12.11 4.15
CA GLU A 51 15.74 -13.49 3.66
C GLU A 51 14.39 -14.15 3.44
N LEU A 52 13.45 -14.00 4.39
CA LEU A 52 12.10 -14.50 4.24
C LEU A 52 11.39 -13.84 3.05
N PHE A 53 11.54 -12.53 2.89
CA PHE A 53 10.98 -11.78 1.78
C PHE A 53 11.53 -12.26 0.43
N ASN A 54 12.84 -12.42 0.31
CA ASN A 54 13.48 -12.89 -0.92
C ASN A 54 13.05 -14.33 -1.27
N ASN A 55 12.95 -15.22 -0.29
CA ASN A 55 12.47 -16.59 -0.51
C ASN A 55 11.02 -16.58 -1.04
N LEU A 56 10.13 -15.79 -0.44
CA LEU A 56 8.75 -15.66 -0.89
C LEU A 56 8.66 -15.05 -2.31
N LYS A 57 9.43 -13.99 -2.56
CA LYS A 57 9.51 -13.35 -3.87
C LYS A 57 9.99 -14.32 -4.95
N ASN A 58 11.04 -15.08 -4.67
CA ASN A 58 11.62 -16.05 -5.60
C ASN A 58 10.64 -17.19 -5.90
N GLU A 59 9.97 -17.72 -4.87
CA GLU A 59 8.99 -18.79 -5.06
C GLU A 59 7.79 -18.31 -5.89
N TRP A 60 7.26 -17.10 -5.59
CA TRP A 60 6.18 -16.50 -6.38
C TRP A 60 6.59 -16.32 -7.84
N TRP A 61 7.80 -15.81 -8.10
CA TRP A 61 8.32 -15.59 -9.45
C TRP A 61 8.51 -16.91 -10.20
N ASN A 62 9.11 -17.90 -9.54
CA ASN A 62 9.29 -19.24 -10.11
C ASN A 62 7.94 -19.87 -10.46
N TYR A 63 6.95 -19.75 -9.57
CA TYR A 63 5.66 -20.39 -9.77
C TYR A 63 4.85 -19.72 -10.90
N PHE A 64 4.74 -18.39 -10.90
CA PHE A 64 3.88 -17.68 -11.83
C PHE A 64 4.58 -17.30 -13.14
N VAL A 65 5.88 -17.06 -13.15
CA VAL A 65 6.58 -16.55 -14.34
C VAL A 65 7.39 -17.66 -15.03
N HIS A 66 8.17 -18.45 -14.28
CA HIS A 66 9.09 -19.40 -14.89
C HIS A 66 8.48 -20.75 -15.24
N ARG A 67 7.44 -21.22 -14.53
CA ARG A 67 6.82 -22.53 -14.75
C ARG A 67 5.90 -22.61 -15.96
N GLY A 68 5.56 -21.50 -16.60
CA GLY A 68 4.64 -21.45 -17.72
C GLY A 68 5.16 -20.70 -18.93
N ASP A 69 4.68 -21.08 -20.11
CA ASP A 69 5.10 -20.46 -21.38
C ASP A 69 4.40 -19.13 -21.68
N TYR A 70 3.40 -18.77 -20.88
CA TYR A 70 2.51 -17.64 -21.17
C TYR A 70 2.82 -16.38 -20.36
N MET A 71 3.78 -16.46 -19.44
CA MET A 71 4.09 -15.33 -18.56
C MET A 71 5.45 -14.73 -18.90
N LEU A 72 5.52 -13.41 -18.82
CA LEU A 72 6.74 -12.62 -18.95
C LEU A 72 6.87 -11.69 -17.75
N GLY A 73 8.10 -11.38 -17.37
CA GLY A 73 8.35 -10.48 -16.25
C GLY A 73 8.85 -9.13 -16.72
N ILE A 74 8.46 -8.07 -16.01
CA ILE A 74 9.02 -6.72 -16.17
C ILE A 74 9.34 -6.12 -14.80
N ASP A 75 10.12 -5.04 -14.80
CA ASP A 75 10.29 -4.15 -13.66
C ASP A 75 10.15 -2.70 -14.12
N ALA A 76 8.91 -2.20 -14.10
CA ALA A 76 8.61 -0.84 -14.49
C ALA A 76 9.01 0.17 -13.40
N SER A 77 9.25 1.41 -13.80
CA SER A 77 9.67 2.49 -12.92
C SER A 77 8.67 2.79 -11.81
N ILE A 78 9.18 3.08 -10.61
CA ILE A 78 8.37 3.51 -9.45
C ILE A 78 7.74 4.88 -9.72
N ILE A 79 8.52 5.79 -10.31
CA ILE A 79 8.04 7.13 -10.65
C ILE A 79 7.39 7.08 -12.02
N SER A 80 6.15 7.54 -12.10
CA SER A 80 5.33 7.49 -13.31
C SER A 80 4.84 8.86 -13.72
N HIS A 81 4.69 9.05 -15.04
CA HIS A 81 4.19 10.28 -15.62
C HIS A 81 2.74 10.56 -15.18
N PRO A 82 2.36 11.81 -14.86
CA PRO A 82 1.00 12.14 -14.41
C PRO A 82 -0.12 11.68 -15.35
N LYS A 83 0.12 11.63 -16.64
CA LYS A 83 -0.85 11.14 -17.63
C LYS A 83 -1.26 9.69 -17.41
N THR A 84 -0.37 8.85 -16.89
CA THR A 84 -0.66 7.44 -16.55
C THR A 84 -1.77 7.38 -15.51
N TRP A 85 -1.62 8.13 -14.43
CA TRP A 85 -2.59 8.15 -13.33
C TRP A 85 -3.87 8.90 -13.66
N LYS A 86 -3.81 9.85 -14.58
CA LYS A 86 -5.01 10.48 -15.16
C LYS A 86 -5.79 9.50 -16.03
N ALA A 87 -5.11 8.79 -16.92
CA ALA A 87 -5.75 7.82 -17.82
C ALA A 87 -6.38 6.63 -17.07
N SER A 88 -5.72 6.14 -16.03
CA SER A 88 -6.25 5.06 -15.18
C SER A 88 -7.34 5.51 -14.20
N GLY A 89 -7.65 6.82 -14.14
CA GLY A 89 -8.65 7.37 -13.22
C GLY A 89 -8.17 7.55 -11.77
N HIS A 90 -6.93 7.19 -11.44
CA HIS A 90 -6.43 7.31 -10.06
C HIS A 90 -6.44 8.73 -9.53
N ILE A 91 -6.02 9.72 -10.34
CA ILE A 91 -6.02 11.12 -9.91
C ILE A 91 -7.45 11.61 -9.59
N ALA A 92 -8.43 11.16 -10.37
CA ALA A 92 -9.81 11.57 -10.16
C ALA A 92 -10.50 10.84 -8.99
N ASN A 93 -10.19 9.57 -8.78
CA ASN A 93 -10.94 8.70 -7.86
C ASN A 93 -10.24 8.48 -6.51
N PHE A 94 -8.91 8.44 -6.47
CA PHE A 94 -8.17 8.26 -5.22
C PHE A 94 -8.08 9.52 -4.36
N ASN A 95 -8.15 10.72 -4.98
CA ASN A 95 -7.97 11.99 -4.27
C ASN A 95 -9.28 12.67 -3.86
N VAL A 96 -10.45 12.12 -4.19
CA VAL A 96 -11.70 12.91 -4.19
C VAL A 96 -12.65 12.61 -3.04
N ASN A 97 -12.45 11.54 -2.29
CA ASN A 97 -13.52 11.07 -1.38
C ASN A 97 -13.23 11.16 0.11
N ASP A 98 -12.00 11.46 0.52
CA ASP A 98 -11.61 11.43 1.92
C ASP A 98 -11.09 12.79 2.40
N TYR A 99 -11.65 13.25 3.51
CA TYR A 99 -11.22 14.46 4.20
C TYR A 99 -10.73 14.14 5.61
N LEU A 100 -9.65 14.78 5.99
CA LEU A 100 -9.18 14.78 7.38
C LEU A 100 -9.73 16.02 8.08
N VAL A 101 -10.48 15.79 9.14
CA VAL A 101 -11.16 16.87 9.87
C VAL A 101 -10.89 16.71 11.36
N ALA A 102 -10.48 17.79 12.02
CA ALA A 102 -10.26 17.79 13.48
C ALA A 102 -11.57 18.03 14.22
N CYS A 103 -11.80 17.35 15.32
CA CYS A 103 -12.92 17.64 16.22
C CYS A 103 -12.67 18.93 17.00
N LYS A 104 -13.63 19.87 17.01
CA LYS A 104 -13.51 21.12 17.77
C LYS A 104 -13.37 20.87 19.26
N LYS A 105 -14.02 19.83 19.82
CA LYS A 105 -14.03 19.49 21.25
C LYS A 105 -12.82 18.69 21.71
N CYS A 106 -12.55 17.53 21.11
CA CYS A 106 -11.50 16.63 21.60
C CYS A 106 -10.20 16.68 20.79
N LYS A 107 -10.14 17.51 19.75
CA LYS A 107 -8.98 17.71 18.86
C LYS A 107 -8.54 16.46 18.08
N LYS A 108 -9.20 15.32 18.24
CA LYS A 108 -8.89 14.13 17.45
C LYS A 108 -9.35 14.32 16.01
N SER A 109 -8.50 13.93 15.07
CA SER A 109 -8.83 13.95 13.65
C SER A 109 -9.65 12.72 13.27
N GLY A 110 -10.67 12.92 12.44
CA GLY A 110 -11.46 11.88 11.82
C GLY A 110 -11.26 11.89 10.30
N LYS A 111 -11.30 10.71 9.69
CA LYS A 111 -11.39 10.54 8.26
C LYS A 111 -12.87 10.51 7.88
N ILE A 112 -13.29 11.42 7.03
CA ILE A 112 -14.68 11.60 6.63
C ILE A 112 -14.74 11.57 5.11
N ASP A 113 -15.61 10.74 4.56
CA ASP A 113 -15.89 10.70 3.14
C ASP A 113 -16.74 11.90 2.68
N LYS A 114 -16.57 12.32 1.46
CA LYS A 114 -17.22 13.50 0.87
C LYS A 114 -18.74 13.59 1.09
N PRO A 115 -19.53 12.50 0.94
CA PRO A 115 -20.98 12.53 1.17
C PRO A 115 -21.38 12.88 2.60
N ASN A 116 -20.51 12.62 3.58
CA ASN A 116 -20.73 12.83 5.01
C ASN A 116 -20.14 14.13 5.56
N LEU A 117 -19.53 14.96 4.70
CA LEU A 117 -19.06 16.30 5.09
C LEU A 117 -20.21 17.15 5.62
N GLY A 118 -19.99 17.74 6.80
CA GLY A 118 -20.99 18.59 7.47
C GLY A 118 -22.13 17.83 8.14
N LYS A 119 -22.24 16.50 7.99
CA LYS A 119 -23.41 15.74 8.41
C LYS A 119 -23.22 14.89 9.68
N ILE A 120 -21.99 14.55 10.02
CA ILE A 120 -21.70 13.62 11.13
C ILE A 120 -20.97 14.32 12.27
N LYS A 121 -21.11 13.73 13.46
CA LYS A 121 -20.41 14.17 14.68
C LYS A 121 -19.20 13.28 14.96
N CYS A 122 -18.29 13.77 15.78
CA CYS A 122 -17.09 13.06 16.17
C CYS A 122 -17.42 11.71 16.85
N SER A 123 -16.92 10.63 16.27
CA SER A 123 -17.13 9.27 16.78
C SER A 123 -16.51 9.03 18.16
N ASN A 124 -15.51 9.86 18.55
CA ASN A 124 -14.84 9.72 19.85
C ASN A 124 -15.58 10.43 21.00
N CYS A 125 -16.23 11.58 20.76
CA CYS A 125 -16.79 12.39 21.83
C CYS A 125 -18.16 13.04 21.52
N GLY A 126 -18.74 12.75 20.36
CA GLY A 126 -20.01 13.34 19.91
C GLY A 126 -19.95 14.84 19.58
N GLY A 127 -18.77 15.47 19.67
CA GLY A 127 -18.58 16.90 19.35
C GLY A 127 -18.61 17.17 17.86
N GLU A 128 -18.67 18.44 17.49
CA GLU A 128 -18.65 18.88 16.09
C GLU A 128 -17.25 18.83 15.52
N TYR A 129 -17.15 18.52 14.22
CA TYR A 129 -15.92 18.63 13.46
C TYR A 129 -15.71 20.07 12.96
N ASP A 130 -14.46 20.43 12.76
CA ASP A 130 -14.04 21.71 12.18
C ASP A 130 -14.06 21.60 10.63
N TRP A 131 -15.25 21.75 10.08
CA TRP A 131 -15.49 21.60 8.64
C TRP A 131 -14.82 22.67 7.79
N GLU A 132 -14.58 23.85 8.35
CA GLU A 132 -13.94 24.96 7.65
C GLU A 132 -12.47 24.68 7.34
N HIS A 133 -11.83 23.87 8.19
CA HIS A 133 -10.44 23.46 8.03
C HIS A 133 -10.32 22.00 7.56
N ALA A 134 -11.35 21.46 6.93
CA ALA A 134 -11.31 20.13 6.33
C ALA A 134 -10.26 20.05 5.23
N LYS A 135 -9.31 19.13 5.36
CA LYS A 135 -8.25 18.93 4.37
C LYS A 135 -8.54 17.68 3.54
N MET A 136 -8.62 17.85 2.23
CA MET A 136 -8.68 16.72 1.32
C MET A 136 -7.40 15.90 1.41
N VAL A 137 -7.53 14.57 1.46
CA VAL A 137 -6.40 13.65 1.55
C VAL A 137 -5.99 13.19 0.17
N GLU A 138 -4.77 13.50 -0.19
CA GLU A 138 -4.14 12.94 -1.38
C GLU A 138 -3.56 11.57 -1.03
N GLN A 139 -4.12 10.51 -1.60
CA GLN A 139 -3.66 9.15 -1.34
C GLN A 139 -2.42 8.78 -2.16
N MET A 140 -2.18 9.46 -3.27
CA MET A 140 -0.97 9.27 -4.06
C MET A 140 0.16 10.14 -3.54
N PHE A 141 1.35 9.56 -3.38
CA PHE A 141 2.54 10.34 -3.12
C PHE A 141 2.97 11.09 -4.37
N LYS A 142 3.20 12.40 -4.21
CA LYS A 142 3.71 13.29 -5.24
C LYS A 142 5.17 13.65 -4.95
N THR A 143 5.93 13.84 -6.00
CA THR A 143 7.27 14.43 -5.95
C THR A 143 7.52 15.28 -7.18
N ARG A 144 8.69 15.89 -7.27
CA ARG A 144 9.10 16.70 -8.41
C ARG A 144 10.43 16.22 -8.93
N VAL A 145 10.60 16.25 -10.25
CA VAL A 145 11.82 15.80 -10.93
C VAL A 145 12.30 16.86 -11.92
N GLY A 146 13.60 16.85 -12.20
CA GLY A 146 14.23 17.75 -13.13
C GLY A 146 14.37 19.20 -12.63
N SER A 147 15.07 20.01 -13.40
CA SER A 147 15.26 21.45 -13.13
C SER A 147 13.96 22.25 -13.29
N ASP A 148 13.05 21.76 -14.11
CA ASP A 148 11.72 22.32 -14.38
C ASP A 148 10.68 21.97 -13.31
N GLN A 149 11.06 21.19 -12.28
CA GLN A 149 10.20 20.83 -11.17
C GLN A 149 8.90 20.13 -11.62
N THR A 150 8.97 19.34 -12.70
CA THR A 150 7.83 18.57 -13.19
C THR A 150 7.24 17.70 -12.08
N GLU A 151 5.94 17.86 -11.81
CA GLU A 151 5.21 17.02 -10.84
C GLU A 151 5.06 15.60 -11.38
N VAL A 152 5.42 14.62 -10.56
CA VAL A 152 5.31 13.19 -10.85
C VAL A 152 4.77 12.44 -9.64
N TYR A 153 4.37 11.20 -9.85
CA TYR A 153 3.76 10.38 -8.80
C TYR A 153 4.57 9.10 -8.56
N LEU A 154 4.64 8.69 -7.30
CA LEU A 154 5.06 7.36 -6.94
C LEU A 154 3.87 6.41 -7.16
N ARG A 155 4.12 5.26 -7.76
CA ARG A 155 3.06 4.30 -8.10
C ARG A 155 2.35 3.76 -6.85
N GLY A 156 1.03 3.71 -6.90
CA GLY A 156 0.18 3.10 -5.88
C GLY A 156 -0.05 1.60 -6.10
N GLU A 157 0.27 1.09 -7.30
CA GLU A 157 0.16 -0.29 -7.76
C GLU A 157 1.08 -0.52 -8.96
N THR A 158 1.26 -1.77 -9.40
CA THR A 158 2.17 -2.12 -10.49
C THR A 158 1.48 -2.32 -11.84
N ALA A 159 0.16 -2.43 -11.86
CA ALA A 159 -0.63 -2.73 -13.06
C ALA A 159 -0.38 -1.76 -14.23
N GLN A 160 -0.30 -0.45 -13.96
CA GLN A 160 -0.14 0.56 -15.03
C GLN A 160 1.16 0.40 -15.80
N GLY A 161 2.24 -0.03 -15.16
CA GLY A 161 3.49 -0.35 -15.85
C GLY A 161 3.31 -1.46 -16.88
N MET A 162 2.60 -2.51 -16.51
CA MET A 162 2.31 -3.65 -17.39
C MET A 162 1.41 -3.25 -18.57
N PHE A 163 0.42 -2.40 -18.35
CA PHE A 163 -0.42 -1.89 -19.44
C PHE A 163 0.33 -0.95 -20.38
N MET A 164 1.15 -0.05 -19.85
CA MET A 164 1.93 0.88 -20.69
C MET A 164 2.95 0.16 -21.57
N ASP A 165 3.61 -0.84 -21.01
CA ASP A 165 4.67 -1.57 -21.69
C ASP A 165 4.15 -2.78 -22.48
N PHE A 166 2.84 -3.05 -22.48
CA PHE A 166 2.24 -4.21 -23.12
C PHE A 166 2.72 -4.39 -24.57
N LYS A 167 2.61 -3.35 -25.39
CA LYS A 167 3.01 -3.41 -26.80
C LYS A 167 4.51 -3.66 -26.97
N LEU A 168 5.34 -3.00 -26.20
CA LEU A 168 6.80 -3.18 -26.23
C LEU A 168 7.18 -4.61 -25.83
N VAL A 169 6.57 -5.14 -24.78
CA VAL A 169 6.79 -6.52 -24.32
C VAL A 169 6.34 -7.51 -25.37
N GLN A 170 5.16 -7.32 -25.96
CA GLN A 170 4.63 -8.17 -27.02
C GLN A 170 5.56 -8.22 -28.24
N GLU A 171 5.99 -7.07 -28.73
CA GLU A 171 6.85 -6.96 -29.92
C GLU A 171 8.24 -7.56 -29.68
N THR A 172 8.87 -7.22 -28.56
CA THR A 172 10.23 -7.69 -28.25
C THR A 172 10.29 -9.18 -27.92
N SER A 173 9.27 -9.72 -27.27
CA SER A 173 9.16 -11.15 -26.95
C SER A 173 8.55 -11.99 -28.07
N ARG A 174 7.98 -11.35 -29.12
CA ARG A 174 7.25 -12.00 -30.22
C ARG A 174 6.07 -12.87 -29.74
N LYS A 175 5.49 -12.54 -28.60
CA LYS A 175 4.35 -13.28 -28.03
C LYS A 175 3.05 -12.92 -28.76
N LYS A 176 2.19 -13.92 -28.90
CA LYS A 176 0.80 -13.76 -29.36
C LYS A 176 -0.12 -13.93 -28.15
N LEU A 177 -1.28 -13.31 -28.20
CA LEU A 177 -2.33 -13.52 -27.18
C LEU A 177 -2.82 -14.98 -27.21
N PRO A 178 -3.10 -15.60 -26.07
CA PRO A 178 -3.02 -15.00 -24.74
C PRO A 178 -1.61 -15.04 -24.13
N PHE A 179 -1.24 -14.03 -23.35
CA PHE A 179 -0.05 -14.06 -22.48
C PHE A 179 -0.21 -13.07 -21.32
N GLY A 180 0.57 -13.25 -20.26
CA GLY A 180 0.57 -12.38 -19.11
C GLY A 180 1.89 -11.65 -18.91
N ILE A 181 1.82 -10.51 -18.25
CA ILE A 181 2.97 -9.72 -17.79
C ILE A 181 2.91 -9.63 -16.28
N ALA A 182 4.00 -9.97 -15.61
CA ALA A 182 4.10 -10.01 -14.17
C ALA A 182 5.14 -9.01 -13.67
N GLN A 183 4.91 -8.49 -12.47
CA GLN A 183 5.85 -7.61 -11.78
C GLN A 183 5.79 -7.83 -10.27
N ILE A 184 6.95 -7.72 -9.62
CA ILE A 184 7.04 -7.56 -8.17
C ILE A 184 7.72 -6.22 -7.91
N GLY A 185 7.08 -5.34 -7.17
CA GLY A 185 7.67 -4.02 -6.95
C GLY A 185 7.12 -3.26 -5.75
N ARG A 186 7.85 -2.24 -5.34
CA ARG A 186 7.40 -1.30 -4.30
C ARG A 186 6.29 -0.41 -4.81
N CYS A 187 5.32 -0.19 -3.92
CA CYS A 187 4.17 0.69 -4.14
C CYS A 187 3.97 1.58 -2.92
N PHE A 188 3.26 2.69 -3.13
CA PHE A 188 3.14 3.74 -2.15
C PHE A 188 1.70 4.24 -2.09
N ARG A 189 1.11 4.22 -0.90
CA ARG A 189 -0.22 4.80 -0.65
C ARG A 189 -0.17 5.66 0.59
N ASN A 190 -0.51 6.93 0.48
CA ASN A 190 -0.48 7.86 1.60
C ASN A 190 -1.65 7.60 2.55
N GLU A 191 -1.60 6.46 3.24
CA GLU A 191 -2.60 6.05 4.22
C GLU A 191 -2.72 7.08 5.35
N ILE A 192 -3.92 7.53 5.64
CA ILE A 192 -4.19 8.51 6.70
C ILE A 192 -3.87 7.92 8.07
N ALA A 193 -4.26 6.68 8.29
CA ALA A 193 -4.09 5.95 9.54
C ALA A 193 -3.44 4.58 9.27
N PRO A 194 -2.13 4.52 9.06
CA PRO A 194 -1.40 3.26 9.02
C PRO A 194 -1.58 2.54 10.36
N ARG A 195 -1.91 1.25 10.31
CA ARG A 195 -2.18 0.44 11.50
C ARG A 195 -1.99 -1.04 11.19
N ASP A 196 -2.21 -1.86 12.21
CA ASP A 196 -2.19 -3.30 12.07
C ASP A 196 -0.84 -3.83 11.55
N PHE A 197 0.27 -3.26 12.08
CA PHE A 197 1.65 -3.63 11.77
C PHE A 197 1.92 -3.54 10.26
N LEU A 198 2.28 -4.64 9.58
CA LEU A 198 2.56 -4.68 8.15
C LEU A 198 1.32 -4.74 7.26
N PHE A 199 0.10 -4.90 7.82
CA PHE A 199 -1.11 -5.05 7.02
C PHE A 199 -1.58 -3.74 6.37
N ARG A 200 -1.21 -2.59 6.96
CA ARG A 200 -1.56 -1.28 6.41
C ARG A 200 -0.41 -0.30 6.50
N CYS A 201 0.43 -0.34 5.48
CA CYS A 201 1.62 0.47 5.33
C CYS A 201 1.45 1.56 4.28
N ARG A 202 2.34 2.56 4.33
CA ARG A 202 2.45 3.61 3.30
C ARG A 202 3.40 3.22 2.18
N GLU A 203 4.37 2.36 2.47
CA GLU A 203 5.29 1.74 1.53
C GLU A 203 5.22 0.23 1.72
N PHE A 204 5.01 -0.51 0.63
CA PHE A 204 4.83 -1.96 0.64
C PHE A 204 5.21 -2.56 -0.71
N HIS A 205 5.27 -3.88 -0.78
CA HIS A 205 5.50 -4.59 -2.04
C HIS A 205 4.21 -5.24 -2.52
N ILE A 206 4.02 -5.22 -3.83
CA ILE A 206 2.98 -5.98 -4.54
C ILE A 206 3.66 -6.97 -5.47
N ALA A 207 3.10 -8.17 -5.56
CA ALA A 207 3.38 -9.15 -6.59
C ALA A 207 2.06 -9.39 -7.35
N GLU A 208 1.99 -8.98 -8.59
CA GLU A 208 0.79 -9.09 -9.41
C GLU A 208 1.14 -9.38 -10.87
N PHE A 209 0.16 -9.86 -11.62
CA PHE A 209 0.28 -10.02 -13.06
C PHE A 209 -1.04 -9.67 -13.75
N GLU A 210 -0.92 -9.17 -14.97
CA GLU A 210 -2.04 -8.92 -15.88
C GLU A 210 -2.01 -9.96 -16.99
N PHE A 211 -3.13 -10.64 -17.22
CA PHE A 211 -3.25 -11.67 -18.23
C PHE A 211 -4.12 -11.18 -19.39
N PHE A 212 -3.53 -11.05 -20.57
CA PHE A 212 -4.15 -10.48 -21.77
C PHE A 212 -4.70 -11.58 -22.67
N ILE A 213 -5.96 -11.46 -23.04
CA ILE A 213 -6.68 -12.39 -23.90
C ILE A 213 -7.25 -11.67 -25.11
N ASN A 214 -7.59 -12.42 -26.18
CA ASN A 214 -8.38 -11.85 -27.28
C ASN A 214 -9.80 -11.57 -26.75
N PRO A 215 -10.38 -10.39 -27.07
CA PRO A 215 -11.79 -10.18 -26.85
C PRO A 215 -12.59 -11.16 -27.72
N SER A 216 -13.55 -11.86 -27.16
CA SER A 216 -14.48 -12.77 -27.85
C SER A 216 -15.56 -12.00 -28.57
#